data_6484c102e84b29b32009fa43e2d48979
#
_entry.id   6484c102e84b29b32009fa43e2d48979
#
_cell.length_a   1.000
_cell.length_b   1.000
_cell.length_c   1.000
_cell.angle_alpha   90.00
_cell.angle_beta   90.00
_cell.angle_gamma   90.00
#
_symmetry.space_group_name_H-M   'P 1'
#
loop_
_entity.id
_entity.type
_entity.pdbx_description
1 polymer ?
#
loop_
_entity_poly.entity_id
_entity_poly.type
_entity_poly.pdbx_seq_one_letter_code
_entity_poly.pdbx_strand_id
1 'polypeptide(L)'
;MSTDDQIRQAANVVAGMAGEFTDLARMMTEDTRDPAQILRRIVVLAARAVPGSEHAAISLMIGNGPPRTGPCSDELPPQIDRIQYETAEGPCVQALTESDLVLTNDLTVASDWPNFARRAVAETGVRSMLSFRLFLNDGNRGALNFYAMKPDAFDMSAVATGSIFAAYASMAQLAALHQDQAIHLTRAVESNREIGVAMGILMANKRQTQEQAFTDLRIASQHLHRKLRDIAAEVIYTGALPDQPALRRLQARPNSAD
;
A
#
# COMPACT_ATOMS: atom_id res chain seq x y z
N MET A 1 24.34 -29.56 -25.83
CA MET A 1 23.05 -28.97 -26.18
C MET A 1 23.29 -28.15 -27.45
N SER A 2 22.60 -28.43 -28.53
CA SER A 2 22.78 -27.74 -29.83
C SER A 2 22.29 -26.28 -29.71
N THR A 3 22.87 -25.37 -30.50
CA THR A 3 22.39 -23.99 -30.62
C THR A 3 20.90 -23.91 -30.97
N ASP A 4 20.42 -24.87 -31.81
CA ASP A 4 19.01 -25.00 -32.17
C ASP A 4 18.12 -25.39 -30.97
N ASP A 5 18.62 -26.22 -30.03
CA ASP A 5 17.88 -26.58 -28.83
C ASP A 5 17.75 -25.38 -27.87
N GLN A 6 18.80 -24.55 -27.77
CA GLN A 6 18.78 -23.32 -26.97
C GLN A 6 17.81 -22.29 -27.55
N ILE A 7 17.79 -22.12 -28.88
CA ILE A 7 16.86 -21.20 -29.55
C ILE A 7 15.40 -21.67 -29.38
N ARG A 8 15.13 -22.96 -29.51
CA ARG A 8 13.77 -23.53 -29.29
C ARG A 8 13.32 -23.39 -27.83
N GLN A 9 14.21 -23.63 -26.90
CA GLN A 9 13.93 -23.46 -25.47
C GLN A 9 13.63 -22.00 -25.13
N ALA A 10 14.43 -21.08 -25.65
CA ALA A 10 14.18 -19.63 -25.48
C ALA A 10 12.85 -19.20 -26.13
N ALA A 11 12.54 -19.70 -27.35
CA ALA A 11 11.29 -19.41 -28.03
C ALA A 11 10.07 -19.95 -27.27
N ASN A 12 10.16 -21.14 -26.66
CA ASN A 12 9.08 -21.71 -25.86
C ASN A 12 8.87 -20.94 -24.55
N VAL A 13 9.94 -20.47 -23.90
CA VAL A 13 9.87 -19.60 -22.72
C VAL A 13 9.18 -18.29 -23.07
N VAL A 14 9.59 -17.64 -24.17
CA VAL A 14 9.00 -16.38 -24.64
C VAL A 14 7.52 -16.58 -25.02
N ALA A 15 7.17 -17.70 -25.69
CA ALA A 15 5.79 -18.00 -26.06
C ALA A 15 4.89 -18.28 -24.84
N GLY A 16 5.41 -18.99 -23.83
CA GLY A 16 4.70 -19.19 -22.55
C GLY A 16 4.45 -17.87 -21.81
N MET A 17 5.47 -17.03 -21.75
CA MET A 17 5.37 -15.70 -21.16
C MET A 17 4.40 -14.77 -21.92
N ALA A 18 4.34 -14.86 -23.25
CA ALA A 18 3.45 -14.02 -24.04
C ALA A 18 1.97 -14.25 -23.70
N GLY A 19 1.57 -15.50 -23.39
CA GLY A 19 0.23 -15.83 -22.90
C GLY A 19 -0.08 -15.17 -21.56
N GLU A 20 0.82 -15.32 -20.60
CA GLU A 20 0.68 -14.74 -19.26
C GLU A 20 0.67 -13.20 -19.28
N PHE A 21 1.50 -12.58 -20.12
CA PHE A 21 1.49 -11.13 -20.31
C PHE A 21 0.23 -10.63 -21.02
N THR A 22 -0.32 -11.40 -21.98
CA THR A 22 -1.59 -11.06 -22.61
C THR A 22 -2.73 -11.11 -21.59
N ASP A 23 -2.77 -12.11 -20.74
CA ASP A 23 -3.76 -12.24 -19.68
C ASP A 23 -3.60 -11.12 -18.64
N LEU A 24 -2.37 -10.77 -18.29
CA LEU A 24 -2.08 -9.65 -17.40
C LEU A 24 -2.52 -8.31 -18.01
N ALA A 25 -2.20 -8.06 -19.28
CA ALA A 25 -2.63 -6.85 -19.99
C ALA A 25 -4.16 -6.78 -20.11
N ARG A 26 -4.83 -7.91 -20.38
CA ARG A 26 -6.29 -8.01 -20.41
C ARG A 26 -6.89 -7.69 -19.04
N MET A 27 -6.33 -8.22 -17.95
CA MET A 27 -6.78 -7.92 -16.60
C MET A 27 -6.65 -6.44 -16.24
N MET A 28 -5.63 -5.74 -16.74
CA MET A 28 -5.45 -4.30 -16.53
C MET A 28 -6.45 -3.47 -17.34
N THR A 29 -7.02 -4.00 -18.42
CA THR A 29 -7.97 -3.31 -19.28
C THR A 29 -9.43 -3.69 -19.01
N GLU A 30 -9.68 -4.93 -18.59
CA GLU A 30 -11.01 -5.38 -18.18
C GLU A 30 -11.28 -4.86 -16.77
N ASP A 31 -12.29 -4.03 -16.63
CA ASP A 31 -12.89 -3.35 -15.48
C ASP A 31 -12.78 -4.11 -14.11
N THR A 32 -11.58 -4.49 -13.71
CA THR A 32 -11.31 -4.98 -12.37
C THR A 32 -11.18 -3.77 -11.45
N ARG A 33 -12.28 -3.42 -10.81
CA ARG A 33 -12.46 -2.28 -9.91
C ARG A 33 -11.61 -2.34 -8.64
N ASP A 34 -10.76 -3.36 -8.49
CA ASP A 34 -9.91 -3.56 -7.32
C ASP A 34 -8.43 -3.72 -7.72
N PRO A 35 -7.66 -2.62 -7.75
CA PRO A 35 -6.22 -2.67 -8.04
C PRO A 35 -5.43 -3.60 -7.09
N ALA A 36 -5.92 -3.82 -5.87
CA ALA A 36 -5.27 -4.72 -4.93
C ALA A 36 -5.35 -6.19 -5.40
N GLN A 37 -6.42 -6.57 -6.08
CA GLN A 37 -6.53 -7.90 -6.70
C GLN A 37 -5.58 -8.06 -7.89
N ILE A 38 -5.42 -7.01 -8.70
CA ILE A 38 -4.47 -7.00 -9.81
C ILE A 38 -3.05 -7.22 -9.29
N LEU A 39 -2.65 -6.47 -8.27
CA LEU A 39 -1.33 -6.60 -7.64
C LEU A 39 -1.08 -8.00 -7.07
N ARG A 40 -2.07 -8.61 -6.39
CA ARG A 40 -1.95 -10.00 -5.90
C ARG A 40 -1.73 -10.98 -7.04
N ARG A 41 -2.46 -10.85 -8.15
CA ARG A 41 -2.29 -11.71 -9.33
C ARG A 41 -0.92 -11.52 -9.96
N ILE A 42 -0.45 -10.28 -10.10
CA ILE A 42 0.91 -9.98 -10.57
C ILE A 42 1.94 -10.72 -9.73
N VAL A 43 1.88 -10.63 -8.41
CA VAL A 43 2.83 -11.28 -7.50
C VAL A 43 2.81 -12.79 -7.61
N VAL A 44 1.62 -13.40 -7.66
CA VAL A 44 1.48 -14.86 -7.79
C VAL A 44 1.99 -15.36 -9.15
N LEU A 45 1.69 -14.64 -10.24
CA LEU A 45 2.22 -14.96 -11.56
C LEU A 45 3.73 -14.76 -11.62
N ALA A 46 4.24 -13.67 -11.09
CA ALA A 46 5.67 -13.35 -11.06
C ALA A 46 6.47 -14.41 -10.30
N ALA A 47 5.97 -14.88 -9.14
CA ALA A 47 6.61 -15.95 -8.37
C ALA A 47 6.78 -17.25 -9.18
N ARG A 48 5.85 -17.51 -10.11
CA ARG A 48 5.87 -18.72 -10.96
C ARG A 48 6.66 -18.54 -12.26
N ALA A 49 6.61 -17.34 -12.83
CA ALA A 49 7.17 -17.06 -14.15
C ALA A 49 8.66 -16.68 -14.11
N VAL A 50 9.12 -16.07 -13.00
CA VAL A 50 10.53 -15.68 -12.87
C VAL A 50 11.37 -16.92 -12.56
N PRO A 51 12.33 -17.28 -13.43
CA PRO A 51 13.18 -18.44 -13.22
C PRO A 51 13.89 -18.40 -11.87
N GLY A 52 13.89 -19.51 -11.16
CA GLY A 52 14.51 -19.63 -9.83
C GLY A 52 13.73 -19.04 -8.67
N SER A 53 12.67 -18.30 -8.91
CA SER A 53 11.81 -17.77 -7.84
C SER A 53 10.95 -18.86 -7.23
N GLU A 54 10.91 -18.90 -5.91
CA GLU A 54 10.01 -19.77 -5.13
C GLU A 54 8.90 -18.93 -4.48
N HIS A 55 9.21 -17.69 -4.11
CA HIS A 55 8.29 -16.76 -3.46
C HIS A 55 8.45 -15.34 -4.00
N ALA A 56 7.40 -14.53 -3.90
CA ALA A 56 7.45 -13.13 -4.28
C ALA A 56 6.56 -12.26 -3.37
N ALA A 57 6.92 -10.98 -3.24
CA ALA A 57 6.11 -9.98 -2.54
C ALA A 57 6.35 -8.57 -3.10
N ILE A 58 5.37 -7.70 -2.88
CA ILE A 58 5.54 -6.25 -3.04
C ILE A 58 5.68 -5.62 -1.67
N SER A 59 6.73 -4.81 -1.50
CA SER A 59 6.92 -3.95 -0.33
C SER A 59 6.65 -2.51 -0.70
N LEU A 60 6.06 -1.76 0.21
CA LEU A 60 5.63 -0.37 0.01
C LEU A 60 6.09 0.51 1.16
N MET A 61 6.54 1.72 0.84
CA MET A 61 6.81 2.80 1.76
C MET A 61 6.04 4.04 1.28
N ILE A 62 5.05 4.47 2.03
CA ILE A 62 4.21 5.63 1.69
C ILE A 62 4.79 6.88 2.35
N GLY A 63 5.22 7.83 1.52
CA GLY A 63 5.93 9.02 1.99
C GLY A 63 7.16 8.65 2.82
N ASN A 64 7.26 9.20 4.02
CA ASN A 64 8.32 8.92 4.99
C ASN A 64 7.89 7.91 6.07
N GLY A 65 6.80 7.17 5.84
CA GLY A 65 6.34 6.13 6.76
C GLY A 65 7.25 4.89 6.75
N PRO A 66 7.05 3.96 7.70
CA PRO A 66 7.78 2.70 7.70
C PRO A 66 7.42 1.83 6.50
N PRO A 67 8.36 1.01 6.00
CA PRO A 67 8.06 0.02 4.98
C PRO A 67 7.08 -1.03 5.49
N ARG A 68 6.26 -1.55 4.58
CA ARG A 68 5.29 -2.61 4.87
C ARG A 68 5.21 -3.60 3.72
N THR A 69 4.99 -4.86 4.03
CA THR A 69 4.70 -5.88 3.03
C THR A 69 3.25 -5.74 2.57
N GLY A 70 3.08 -5.65 1.27
CA GLY A 70 1.80 -5.61 0.57
C GLY A 70 1.37 -7.01 0.10
N PRO A 71 0.90 -7.17 -1.15
CA PRO A 71 0.59 -8.47 -1.72
C PRO A 71 1.81 -9.39 -1.74
N CYS A 72 1.61 -10.66 -1.38
CA CYS A 72 2.62 -11.70 -1.36
C CYS A 72 2.06 -13.00 -1.97
N SER A 73 2.95 -13.89 -2.43
CA SER A 73 2.60 -15.19 -3.00
C SER A 73 2.09 -16.18 -1.95
N ASP A 74 2.64 -16.09 -0.73
CA ASP A 74 2.37 -16.98 0.39
C ASP A 74 2.82 -16.34 1.72
N GLU A 75 2.93 -17.14 2.79
CA GLU A 75 3.21 -16.65 4.16
C GLU A 75 4.69 -16.42 4.47
N LEU A 76 5.62 -16.83 3.60
CA LEU A 76 7.06 -16.71 3.87
C LEU A 76 7.61 -15.30 3.63
N PRO A 77 7.28 -14.60 2.52
CA PRO A 77 7.80 -13.26 2.26
C PRO A 77 7.58 -12.26 3.40
N PRO A 78 6.42 -12.19 4.05
CA PRO A 78 6.22 -11.29 5.19
C PRO A 78 7.19 -11.54 6.36
N GLN A 79 7.63 -12.79 6.57
CA GLN A 79 8.60 -13.12 7.63
C GLN A 79 9.99 -12.60 7.27
N ILE A 80 10.42 -12.77 6.02
CA ILE A 80 11.71 -12.27 5.52
C ILE A 80 11.73 -10.74 5.54
N ASP A 81 10.68 -10.11 5.05
CA ASP A 81 10.54 -8.64 5.00
C ASP A 81 10.55 -8.03 6.40
N ARG A 82 9.89 -8.65 7.37
CA ARG A 82 9.93 -8.21 8.76
C ARG A 82 11.37 -8.13 9.27
N ILE A 83 12.21 -9.13 8.97
CA ILE A 83 13.61 -9.12 9.39
C ILE A 83 14.35 -7.95 8.74
N GLN A 84 14.11 -7.68 7.44
CA GLN A 84 14.69 -6.53 6.75
C GLN A 84 14.28 -5.19 7.40
N TYR A 85 13.02 -5.05 7.79
CA TYR A 85 12.52 -3.83 8.41
C TYR A 85 13.04 -3.63 9.84
N GLU A 86 13.14 -4.71 10.62
CA GLU A 86 13.68 -4.67 11.98
C GLU A 86 15.19 -4.35 12.02
N THR A 87 15.94 -4.84 11.04
CA THR A 87 17.39 -4.61 10.94
C THR A 87 17.74 -3.35 10.18
N ALA A 88 16.80 -2.78 9.43
CA ALA A 88 17.03 -1.73 8.44
C ALA A 88 18.08 -2.13 7.38
N GLU A 89 18.24 -3.42 7.13
CA GLU A 89 19.19 -4.01 6.20
C GLU A 89 18.48 -4.95 5.22
N GLY A 90 19.05 -5.16 4.04
CA GLY A 90 18.63 -6.17 3.09
C GLY A 90 18.28 -5.64 1.70
N PRO A 91 18.16 -6.55 0.71
CA PRO A 91 17.93 -6.21 -0.69
C PRO A 91 16.66 -5.36 -0.92
N CYS A 92 15.56 -5.67 -0.23
CA CYS A 92 14.34 -4.90 -0.33
C CYS A 92 14.50 -3.48 0.20
N VAL A 93 15.13 -3.30 1.36
CA VAL A 93 15.38 -1.98 1.95
C VAL A 93 16.26 -1.15 1.03
N GLN A 94 17.31 -1.75 0.47
CA GLN A 94 18.17 -1.08 -0.50
C GLN A 94 17.44 -0.72 -1.80
N ALA A 95 16.58 -1.59 -2.32
CA ALA A 95 15.75 -1.28 -3.49
C ALA A 95 14.75 -0.14 -3.22
N LEU A 96 14.20 -0.06 -2.00
CA LEU A 96 13.31 1.04 -1.61
C LEU A 96 14.02 2.40 -1.50
N THR A 97 15.34 2.41 -1.20
CA THR A 97 16.05 3.66 -0.84
C THR A 97 17.08 4.10 -1.85
N GLU A 98 17.84 3.17 -2.45
CA GLU A 98 19.09 3.50 -3.14
C GLU A 98 19.19 2.95 -4.57
N SER A 99 18.72 1.72 -4.82
CA SER A 99 19.03 0.99 -6.04
C SER A 99 17.79 0.55 -6.80
N ASP A 100 17.82 0.61 -8.13
CA ASP A 100 16.72 0.16 -8.97
C ASP A 100 16.63 -1.38 -9.07
N LEU A 101 17.76 -2.04 -8.90
CA LEU A 101 17.90 -3.49 -8.90
C LEU A 101 18.92 -3.92 -7.84
N VAL A 102 18.54 -4.91 -7.03
CA VAL A 102 19.44 -5.55 -6.07
C VAL A 102 19.34 -7.07 -6.24
N LEU A 103 20.46 -7.69 -6.50
CA LEU A 103 20.60 -9.14 -6.61
C LEU A 103 21.60 -9.64 -5.57
N THR A 104 21.23 -10.62 -4.76
CA THR A 104 22.14 -11.37 -3.91
C THR A 104 22.05 -12.84 -4.24
N ASN A 105 23.20 -13.42 -4.55
CA ASN A 105 23.31 -14.81 -4.97
C ASN A 105 23.31 -15.78 -3.78
N ASP A 106 23.88 -15.39 -2.64
CA ASP A 106 23.88 -16.20 -1.44
C ASP A 106 24.01 -15.33 -0.19
N LEU A 107 22.97 -15.30 0.62
CA LEU A 107 22.93 -14.56 1.88
C LEU A 107 23.90 -15.09 2.93
N THR A 108 24.37 -16.35 2.83
CA THR A 108 25.34 -16.88 3.80
C THR A 108 26.74 -16.27 3.67
N VAL A 109 27.04 -15.67 2.52
CA VAL A 109 28.32 -15.00 2.23
C VAL A 109 28.15 -13.51 1.96
N ALA A 110 26.92 -12.98 2.05
CA ALA A 110 26.64 -11.57 1.83
C ALA A 110 27.26 -10.71 2.94
N SER A 111 28.07 -9.73 2.55
CA SER A 111 28.75 -8.81 3.48
C SER A 111 27.97 -7.51 3.72
N ASP A 112 27.08 -7.14 2.80
CA ASP A 112 26.42 -5.83 2.80
C ASP A 112 25.32 -5.72 3.85
N TRP A 113 24.73 -6.85 4.27
CA TRP A 113 23.62 -6.90 5.23
C TRP A 113 23.84 -7.97 6.32
N PRO A 114 24.87 -7.84 7.18
CA PRO A 114 25.30 -8.93 8.07
C PRO A 114 24.26 -9.32 9.12
N ASN A 115 23.46 -8.38 9.62
CA ASN A 115 22.41 -8.69 10.61
C ASN A 115 21.19 -9.32 9.94
N PHE A 116 20.76 -8.77 8.81
CA PHE A 116 19.66 -9.34 8.03
C PHE A 116 20.01 -10.75 7.54
N ALA A 117 21.15 -10.91 6.84
CA ALA A 117 21.53 -12.15 6.21
C ALA A 117 21.60 -13.32 7.22
N ARG A 118 22.27 -13.10 8.35
CA ARG A 118 22.36 -14.10 9.43
C ARG A 118 20.98 -14.54 9.94
N ARG A 119 20.09 -13.58 10.21
CA ARG A 119 18.76 -13.88 10.74
C ARG A 119 17.87 -14.52 9.68
N ALA A 120 17.84 -13.98 8.48
CA ALA A 120 17.00 -14.46 7.40
C ALA A 120 17.31 -15.92 7.05
N VAL A 121 18.60 -16.28 6.93
CA VAL A 121 19.01 -17.66 6.69
C VAL A 121 18.61 -18.57 7.86
N ALA A 122 18.83 -18.14 9.10
CA ALA A 122 18.54 -18.96 10.28
C ALA A 122 17.03 -19.14 10.54
N GLU A 123 16.23 -18.10 10.36
CA GLU A 123 14.81 -18.09 10.69
C GLU A 123 13.93 -18.60 9.54
N THR A 124 14.33 -18.42 8.28
CA THR A 124 13.50 -18.68 7.10
C THR A 124 14.11 -19.65 6.10
N GLY A 125 15.43 -19.83 6.11
CA GLY A 125 16.16 -20.66 5.14
C GLY A 125 16.41 -19.98 3.79
N VAL A 126 16.01 -18.72 3.59
CA VAL A 126 16.24 -17.99 2.33
C VAL A 126 17.73 -17.85 2.03
N ARG A 127 18.11 -18.08 0.76
CA ARG A 127 19.51 -18.07 0.33
C ARG A 127 19.82 -17.01 -0.72
N SER A 128 18.94 -16.81 -1.69
CA SER A 128 19.11 -15.77 -2.72
C SER A 128 17.87 -14.90 -2.85
N MET A 129 18.10 -13.63 -3.23
CA MET A 129 17.04 -12.64 -3.39
C MET A 129 17.30 -11.77 -4.62
N LEU A 130 16.20 -11.36 -5.26
CA LEU A 130 16.19 -10.42 -6.37
C LEU A 130 15.12 -9.38 -6.12
N SER A 131 15.49 -8.11 -6.01
CA SER A 131 14.59 -7.00 -5.67
C SER A 131 14.64 -5.92 -6.75
N PHE A 132 13.48 -5.50 -7.22
CA PHE A 132 13.30 -4.43 -8.20
C PHE A 132 12.58 -3.26 -7.55
N ARG A 133 13.11 -2.06 -7.74
CA ARG A 133 12.39 -0.84 -7.37
C ARG A 133 11.14 -0.67 -8.23
N LEU A 134 10.03 -0.29 -7.62
CA LEU A 134 8.83 0.13 -8.31
C LEU A 134 8.81 1.66 -8.40
N PHE A 135 8.59 2.17 -9.61
CA PHE A 135 8.51 3.60 -9.86
C PHE A 135 7.12 4.12 -9.52
N LEU A 136 7.02 4.84 -8.41
CA LEU A 136 5.80 5.42 -7.87
C LEU A 136 5.92 6.95 -7.79
N ASN A 137 4.79 7.65 -7.65
CA ASN A 137 4.74 9.12 -7.56
C ASN A 137 4.75 9.60 -6.10
N ASP A 138 4.96 10.91 -5.90
CA ASP A 138 4.70 11.64 -4.66
C ASP A 138 5.51 11.16 -3.44
N GLY A 139 6.77 10.77 -3.66
CA GLY A 139 7.64 10.29 -2.57
C GLY A 139 7.29 8.89 -2.08
N ASN A 140 6.35 8.20 -2.71
CA ASN A 140 6.06 6.81 -2.45
C ASN A 140 7.13 5.92 -3.07
N ARG A 141 7.49 4.84 -2.39
CA ARG A 141 8.51 3.88 -2.82
C ARG A 141 7.94 2.47 -2.75
N GLY A 142 8.33 1.65 -3.69
CA GLY A 142 7.93 0.25 -3.73
C GLY A 142 9.07 -0.64 -4.19
N ALA A 143 8.99 -1.91 -3.85
CA ALA A 143 9.88 -2.93 -4.37
C ALA A 143 9.09 -4.21 -4.68
N LEU A 144 9.41 -4.85 -5.80
CA LEU A 144 8.99 -6.22 -6.10
C LEU A 144 10.16 -7.13 -5.77
N ASN A 145 9.92 -8.04 -4.84
CA ASN A 145 10.95 -8.91 -4.29
C ASN A 145 10.67 -10.36 -4.66
N PHE A 146 11.74 -11.08 -4.99
CA PHE A 146 11.75 -12.53 -5.25
C PHE A 146 12.70 -13.20 -4.27
N TYR A 147 12.33 -14.38 -3.82
CA TYR A 147 13.07 -15.14 -2.81
C TYR A 147 13.24 -16.58 -3.27
N ALA A 148 14.41 -17.15 -2.96
CA ALA A 148 14.69 -18.57 -3.21
C ALA A 148 15.48 -19.21 -2.06
N MET A 149 15.22 -20.50 -1.81
CA MET A 149 15.88 -21.29 -0.77
C MET A 149 17.23 -21.84 -1.23
N LYS A 150 17.61 -21.59 -2.47
CA LYS A 150 18.88 -22.03 -3.06
C LYS A 150 19.78 -20.84 -3.33
N PRO A 151 21.10 -20.98 -3.19
CA PRO A 151 22.04 -19.98 -3.68
C PRO A 151 22.00 -19.94 -5.22
N ASP A 152 22.43 -18.82 -5.79
CA ASP A 152 22.57 -18.63 -7.25
C ASP A 152 21.29 -18.92 -8.05
N ALA A 153 20.11 -18.69 -7.44
CA ALA A 153 18.83 -19.02 -8.07
C ALA A 153 18.44 -18.08 -9.22
N PHE A 154 18.94 -16.86 -9.21
CA PHE A 154 18.53 -15.81 -10.15
C PHE A 154 19.65 -15.51 -11.15
N ASP A 155 19.41 -15.87 -12.41
CA ASP A 155 20.27 -15.57 -13.54
C ASP A 155 19.79 -14.31 -14.31
N MET A 156 20.45 -14.02 -15.44
CA MET A 156 20.02 -12.89 -16.30
C MET A 156 18.64 -13.05 -16.90
N SER A 157 18.15 -14.28 -17.08
CA SER A 157 16.76 -14.54 -17.52
C SER A 157 15.76 -14.17 -16.40
N ALA A 158 16.09 -14.50 -15.15
CA ALA A 158 15.32 -14.07 -13.99
C ALA A 158 15.25 -12.54 -13.88
N VAL A 159 16.38 -11.87 -14.07
CA VAL A 159 16.45 -10.39 -14.07
C VAL A 159 15.57 -9.81 -15.19
N ALA A 160 15.68 -10.33 -16.41
CA ALA A 160 14.90 -9.84 -17.55
C ALA A 160 13.39 -10.05 -17.33
N THR A 161 12.98 -11.24 -16.87
CA THR A 161 11.57 -11.55 -16.59
C THR A 161 11.05 -10.72 -15.43
N GLY A 162 11.80 -10.64 -14.34
CA GLY A 162 11.44 -9.87 -13.15
C GLY A 162 11.25 -8.38 -13.43
N SER A 163 12.10 -7.79 -14.32
CA SER A 163 12.00 -6.39 -14.70
C SER A 163 10.66 -6.06 -15.40
N ILE A 164 10.15 -7.00 -16.22
CA ILE A 164 8.84 -6.83 -16.87
C ILE A 164 7.72 -6.84 -15.82
N PHE A 165 7.74 -7.80 -14.89
CA PHE A 165 6.77 -7.84 -13.80
C PHE A 165 6.85 -6.60 -12.91
N ALA A 166 8.05 -6.07 -12.65
CA ALA A 166 8.23 -4.83 -11.90
C ALA A 166 7.60 -3.62 -12.60
N ALA A 167 7.70 -3.54 -13.94
CA ALA A 167 7.03 -2.50 -14.71
C ALA A 167 5.50 -2.59 -14.57
N TYR A 168 4.90 -3.78 -14.73
CA TYR A 168 3.47 -3.98 -14.54
C TYR A 168 3.02 -3.72 -13.09
N ALA A 169 3.81 -4.16 -12.11
CA ALA A 169 3.53 -3.89 -10.71
C ALA A 169 3.57 -2.39 -10.39
N SER A 170 4.51 -1.64 -10.99
CA SER A 170 4.58 -0.18 -10.86
C SER A 170 3.32 0.50 -11.40
N MET A 171 2.87 0.10 -12.61
CA MET A 171 1.65 0.65 -13.21
C MET A 171 0.40 0.35 -12.38
N ALA A 172 0.24 -0.90 -11.93
CA ALA A 172 -0.89 -1.32 -11.11
C ALA A 172 -0.89 -0.63 -9.74
N GLN A 173 0.28 -0.50 -9.11
CA GLN A 173 0.41 0.19 -7.83
C GLN A 173 0.11 1.69 -7.95
N LEU A 174 0.55 2.32 -9.03
CA LEU A 174 0.23 3.72 -9.31
C LEU A 174 -1.27 3.93 -9.48
N ALA A 175 -1.94 3.04 -10.22
CA ALA A 175 -3.39 3.07 -10.37
C ALA A 175 -4.11 2.90 -9.01
N ALA A 176 -3.64 2.00 -8.15
CA ALA A 176 -4.17 1.80 -6.80
C ALA A 176 -4.05 3.08 -5.94
N LEU A 177 -2.89 3.73 -5.96
CA LEU A 177 -2.66 4.97 -5.22
C LEU A 177 -3.59 6.11 -5.70
N HIS A 178 -3.77 6.26 -7.01
CA HIS A 178 -4.68 7.27 -7.56
C HIS A 178 -6.15 7.00 -7.21
N GLN A 179 -6.56 5.74 -7.21
CA GLN A 179 -7.92 5.37 -6.81
C GLN A 179 -8.17 5.67 -5.34
N ASP A 180 -7.24 5.33 -4.46
CA ASP A 180 -7.34 5.66 -3.03
C ASP A 180 -7.43 7.16 -2.80
N GLN A 181 -6.61 7.95 -3.49
CA GLN A 181 -6.65 9.42 -3.43
C GLN A 181 -8.02 9.96 -3.89
N ALA A 182 -8.57 9.46 -5.00
CA ALA A 182 -9.87 9.86 -5.50
C ALA A 182 -10.99 9.53 -4.50
N ILE A 183 -10.97 8.34 -3.90
CA ILE A 183 -11.93 7.92 -2.87
C ILE A 183 -11.82 8.83 -1.63
N HIS A 184 -10.60 9.13 -1.17
CA HIS A 184 -10.40 10.02 -0.03
C HIS A 184 -10.88 11.44 -0.32
N LEU A 185 -10.61 11.96 -1.52
CA LEU A 185 -11.09 13.28 -1.93
C LEU A 185 -12.62 13.34 -2.00
N THR A 186 -13.25 12.34 -2.60
CA THR A 186 -14.72 12.25 -2.66
C THR A 186 -15.33 12.24 -1.27
N ARG A 187 -14.80 11.41 -0.35
CA ARG A 187 -15.26 11.38 1.05
C ARG A 187 -15.05 12.71 1.77
N ALA A 188 -13.95 13.40 1.50
CA ALA A 188 -13.70 14.73 2.09
C ALA A 188 -14.71 15.76 1.57
N VAL A 189 -15.01 15.76 0.27
CA VAL A 189 -16.02 16.65 -0.33
C VAL A 189 -17.41 16.37 0.24
N GLU A 190 -17.82 15.09 0.33
CA GLU A 190 -19.10 14.69 0.93
C GLU A 190 -19.19 15.12 2.40
N SER A 191 -18.15 14.86 3.18
CA SER A 191 -18.10 15.27 4.59
C SER A 191 -18.19 16.79 4.76
N ASN A 192 -17.48 17.56 3.93
CA ASN A 192 -17.55 19.03 3.97
C ASN A 192 -18.93 19.54 3.58
N ARG A 193 -19.58 18.91 2.60
CA ARG A 193 -20.95 19.26 2.21
C ARG A 193 -21.94 19.00 3.38
N GLU A 194 -21.88 17.85 4.03
CA GLU A 194 -22.72 17.53 5.19
C GLU A 194 -22.51 18.52 6.33
N ILE A 195 -21.26 18.85 6.65
CA ILE A 195 -20.92 19.85 7.66
C ILE A 195 -21.51 21.22 7.27
N GLY A 196 -21.40 21.62 6.02
CA GLY A 196 -21.95 22.89 5.52
C GLY A 196 -23.49 22.94 5.65
N VAL A 197 -24.18 21.86 5.29
CA VAL A 197 -25.64 21.76 5.45
C VAL A 197 -26.05 21.82 6.92
N ALA A 198 -25.38 21.08 7.81
CA ALA A 198 -25.62 21.11 9.24
C ALA A 198 -25.41 22.51 9.84
N MET A 199 -24.33 23.18 9.42
CA MET A 199 -24.09 24.57 9.81
C MET A 199 -25.25 25.49 9.36
N GLY A 200 -25.72 25.36 8.12
CA GLY A 200 -26.85 26.12 7.61
C GLY A 200 -28.13 25.93 8.45
N ILE A 201 -28.42 24.69 8.84
CA ILE A 201 -29.54 24.35 9.73
C ILE A 201 -29.39 25.01 11.10
N LEU A 202 -28.18 24.92 11.71
CA LEU A 202 -27.94 25.53 13.01
C LEU A 202 -27.99 27.08 12.96
N MET A 203 -27.47 27.66 11.88
CA MET A 203 -27.53 29.12 11.65
C MET A 203 -29.02 29.59 11.56
N ALA A 204 -29.83 28.84 10.83
CA ALA A 204 -31.25 29.16 10.69
C ALA A 204 -32.04 29.00 12.03
N ASN A 205 -31.80 27.90 12.72
CA ASN A 205 -32.55 27.56 13.95
C ASN A 205 -32.14 28.40 15.15
N LYS A 206 -30.82 28.73 15.28
CA LYS A 206 -30.28 29.45 16.43
C LYS A 206 -29.96 30.94 16.16
N ARG A 207 -30.15 31.39 14.92
CA ARG A 207 -29.78 32.76 14.45
C ARG A 207 -28.33 33.12 14.76
N GLN A 208 -27.42 32.19 14.54
CA GLN A 208 -25.98 32.31 14.83
C GLN A 208 -25.13 32.47 13.57
N THR A 209 -23.90 32.91 13.72
CA THR A 209 -22.97 33.04 12.60
C THR A 209 -22.42 31.68 12.16
N GLN A 210 -21.80 31.65 10.99
CA GLN A 210 -21.13 30.46 10.45
C GLN A 210 -20.05 29.93 11.41
N GLU A 211 -19.25 30.80 11.98
CA GLU A 211 -18.19 30.45 12.93
C GLU A 211 -18.76 29.84 14.21
N GLN A 212 -19.88 30.38 14.70
CA GLN A 212 -20.57 29.85 15.89
C GLN A 212 -21.15 28.46 15.60
N ALA A 213 -21.78 28.27 14.43
CA ALA A 213 -22.34 26.99 14.02
C ALA A 213 -21.24 25.92 13.90
N PHE A 214 -20.10 26.25 13.29
CA PHE A 214 -18.97 25.32 13.19
C PHE A 214 -18.39 24.99 14.58
N THR A 215 -18.26 25.99 15.44
CA THR A 215 -17.76 25.80 16.81
C THR A 215 -18.68 24.87 17.61
N ASP A 216 -19.99 25.03 17.49
CA ASP A 216 -21.01 24.17 18.12
C ASP A 216 -20.84 22.70 17.68
N LEU A 217 -20.72 22.46 16.38
CA LEU A 217 -20.49 21.11 15.83
C LEU A 217 -19.18 20.51 16.37
N ARG A 218 -18.10 21.29 16.38
CA ARG A 218 -16.79 20.85 16.86
C ARG A 218 -16.81 20.50 18.35
N ILE A 219 -17.45 21.33 19.18
CA ILE A 219 -17.63 21.07 20.62
C ILE A 219 -18.41 19.77 20.81
N ALA A 220 -19.52 19.58 20.09
CA ALA A 220 -20.31 18.36 20.18
C ALA A 220 -19.48 17.12 19.78
N SER A 221 -18.70 17.21 18.70
CA SER A 221 -17.81 16.14 18.24
C SER A 221 -16.78 15.75 19.32
N GLN A 222 -16.12 16.74 19.94
CA GLN A 222 -15.12 16.52 20.99
C GLN A 222 -15.74 15.92 22.26
N HIS A 223 -16.85 16.47 22.73
CA HIS A 223 -17.50 15.99 23.96
C HIS A 223 -18.08 14.59 23.84
N LEU A 224 -18.62 14.24 22.66
CA LEU A 224 -19.23 12.94 22.42
C LEU A 224 -18.22 11.90 21.89
N HIS A 225 -16.96 12.29 21.67
CA HIS A 225 -15.93 11.45 21.04
C HIS A 225 -16.39 10.83 19.72
N ARG A 226 -17.18 11.59 18.93
CA ARG A 226 -17.70 11.18 17.63
C ARG A 226 -17.10 12.04 16.53
N LYS A 227 -16.96 11.47 15.32
CA LYS A 227 -16.45 12.24 14.18
C LYS A 227 -17.38 13.42 13.86
N LEU A 228 -16.80 14.55 13.46
CA LEU A 228 -17.55 15.78 13.14
C LEU A 228 -18.66 15.53 12.10
N ARG A 229 -18.38 14.71 11.08
CA ARG A 229 -19.35 14.32 10.06
C ARG A 229 -20.56 13.57 10.63
N ASP A 230 -20.35 12.72 11.65
CA ASP A 230 -21.43 11.93 12.25
C ASP A 230 -22.36 12.83 13.08
N ILE A 231 -21.79 13.87 13.70
CA ILE A 231 -22.57 14.94 14.37
C ILE A 231 -23.33 15.76 13.34
N ALA A 232 -22.69 16.11 12.22
CA ALA A 232 -23.34 16.85 11.14
C ALA A 232 -24.51 16.09 10.53
N ALA A 233 -24.35 14.79 10.26
CA ALA A 233 -25.42 13.93 9.76
C ALA A 233 -26.62 13.88 10.73
N GLU A 234 -26.37 13.81 12.04
CA GLU A 234 -27.41 13.84 13.05
C GLU A 234 -28.14 15.19 13.08
N VAL A 235 -27.41 16.31 12.97
CA VAL A 235 -28.02 17.64 12.85
C VAL A 235 -28.88 17.77 11.58
N ILE A 236 -28.44 17.21 10.46
CA ILE A 236 -29.23 17.21 9.21
C ILE A 236 -30.54 16.44 9.40
N TYR A 237 -30.51 15.32 10.12
CA TYR A 237 -31.68 14.49 10.34
C TYR A 237 -32.62 15.04 11.39
N THR A 238 -32.09 15.58 12.49
CA THR A 238 -32.91 16.02 13.66
C THR A 238 -33.21 17.51 13.69
N GLY A 239 -32.44 18.31 12.94
CA GLY A 239 -32.49 19.78 13.00
C GLY A 239 -31.80 20.39 14.22
N ALA A 240 -31.20 19.59 15.09
CA ALA A 240 -30.56 20.03 16.34
C ALA A 240 -29.28 19.28 16.65
N LEU A 241 -28.43 19.90 17.46
CA LEU A 241 -27.24 19.19 17.99
C LEU A 241 -27.68 18.02 18.88
N PRO A 242 -26.90 16.92 18.90
CA PRO A 242 -27.12 15.83 19.85
C PRO A 242 -27.21 16.33 21.27
N ASP A 243 -28.16 15.78 22.05
CA ASP A 243 -28.45 16.25 23.40
C ASP A 243 -27.22 16.07 24.31
N GLN A 244 -26.70 17.18 24.83
CA GLN A 244 -25.54 17.21 25.72
C GLN A 244 -25.99 17.54 27.14
N PRO A 245 -26.11 16.57 28.04
CA PRO A 245 -26.48 16.82 29.43
C PRO A 245 -25.51 17.78 30.15
N ALA A 246 -24.26 17.87 29.69
CA ALA A 246 -23.24 18.73 30.28
C ALA A 246 -23.37 20.21 29.85
N LEU A 247 -23.82 20.51 28.62
CA LEU A 247 -24.01 21.90 28.16
C LEU A 247 -25.20 22.58 28.79
N ARG A 248 -26.26 21.87 29.12
CA ARG A 248 -27.39 22.40 29.87
C ARG A 248 -27.00 22.93 31.26
N ARG A 249 -25.99 22.32 31.89
CA ARG A 249 -25.50 22.76 33.21
C ARG A 249 -24.61 24.01 33.14
N LEU A 250 -23.94 24.26 32.04
CA LEU A 250 -23.10 25.47 31.84
C LEU A 250 -23.96 26.69 31.42
N GLN A 251 -25.03 26.47 30.66
CA GLN A 251 -25.94 27.54 30.25
C GLN A 251 -26.96 27.89 31.35
N ALA A 252 -27.12 27.03 32.34
CA ALA A 252 -28.02 27.23 33.49
C ALA A 252 -27.36 27.93 34.69
N ARG A 253 -26.07 28.37 34.58
CA ARG A 253 -25.48 29.24 35.62
C ARG A 253 -25.97 30.65 35.39
N PRO A 254 -26.79 31.23 36.32
CA PRO A 254 -27.14 32.65 36.25
C PRO A 254 -25.87 33.45 36.43
N ASN A 255 -25.72 34.50 35.62
CA ASN A 255 -24.73 35.56 35.84
C ASN A 255 -24.96 36.11 37.24
N SER A 256 -24.21 35.64 38.22
CA SER A 256 -24.06 36.35 39.50
C SER A 256 -22.95 37.38 39.30
N ALA A 257 -23.35 38.53 38.79
CA ALA A 257 -22.65 39.75 38.97
C ALA A 257 -23.47 40.58 39.97
N ASP A 258 -22.94 40.67 41.14
CA ASP A 258 -23.04 41.81 42.07
C ASP A 258 -21.66 42.12 42.60
#